data_cb2a269df29f825a47c5e2e48e6835f0
#
_entry.id   cb2a269df29f825a47c5e2e48e6835f0
#
_cell.length_a   1.000
_cell.length_b   1.000
_cell.length_c   1.000
_cell.angle_alpha   90.00
_cell.angle_beta   90.00
_cell.angle_gamma   90.00
#
_symmetry.space_group_name_H-M   'P 1'
#
loop_
_entity.id
_entity.type
_entity.pdbx_description
1 polymer ?
#
loop_
_entity_poly.entity_id
_entity_poly.type
_entity_poly.pdbx_seq_one_letter_code
_entity_poly.pdbx_strand_id
1 'polypeptide(L)'
;MDKYVSVCQFLAHSFPLEGNFMFDPRPTDVNLVPTVIEQTSRGERAFDIFSRLLKERLIFITGPIDDTTASLVCAQLLFLESENPKKDIGIYINSPGGYVTAGLAIYDTMQYIRCPISTLCIGQAASMGSLLLAAGDKGNRSALPNARIMVHQPSGGYRGVATDIERHAEEILDLKKRLNNIYVKHTGQDYDTIEKKLDR
;
A
#
# COMPACT_ATOMS: atom_id res chain seq x y z
N MET A 1 15.59 -2.33 -22.57
CA MET A 1 14.58 -1.25 -22.46
C MET A 1 13.82 -1.49 -21.18
N ASP A 2 14.23 -0.84 -20.10
CA ASP A 2 13.62 -1.05 -18.78
C ASP A 2 12.18 -0.60 -18.79
N LYS A 3 11.26 -1.56 -18.64
CA LYS A 3 9.81 -1.30 -18.55
C LYS A 3 9.38 -0.78 -17.17
N TYR A 4 10.31 -0.63 -16.24
CA TYR A 4 10.04 -0.27 -14.85
C TYR A 4 10.89 0.93 -14.44
N VAL A 5 10.30 1.88 -13.74
CA VAL A 5 11.00 3.01 -13.15
C VAL A 5 11.21 2.73 -11.66
N SER A 6 12.44 2.87 -11.18
CA SER A 6 12.73 2.68 -9.75
C SER A 6 12.01 3.76 -8.92
N VAL A 7 11.30 3.35 -7.88
CA VAL A 7 10.55 4.24 -6.97
C VAL A 7 11.43 5.34 -6.35
N CYS A 8 12.73 5.09 -6.20
CA CYS A 8 13.66 6.11 -5.68
C CYS A 8 13.82 7.34 -6.58
N GLN A 9 13.54 7.22 -7.88
CA GLN A 9 13.59 8.36 -8.82
C GLN A 9 12.31 9.21 -8.78
N PHE A 10 11.17 8.64 -8.38
CA PHE A 10 9.87 9.31 -8.39
C PHE A 10 9.67 10.33 -7.26
N LEU A 11 10.34 10.17 -6.13
CA LEU A 11 10.28 11.14 -5.02
C LEU A 11 10.92 12.51 -5.36
N ALA A 12 11.48 12.63 -6.57
CA ALA A 12 12.08 13.88 -7.04
C ALA A 12 11.07 14.89 -7.64
N HIS A 13 9.84 14.46 -7.99
CA HIS A 13 8.85 15.31 -8.65
C HIS A 13 7.50 15.27 -7.93
N SER A 14 7.24 16.28 -7.09
CA SER A 14 5.91 16.55 -6.53
C SER A 14 5.13 17.46 -7.49
N PHE A 15 3.99 17.00 -7.99
CA PHE A 15 3.04 17.82 -8.73
C PHE A 15 1.97 18.38 -7.82
N PRO A 16 1.61 19.68 -7.91
CA PRO A 16 0.51 20.25 -7.16
C PRO A 16 -0.84 19.68 -7.63
N LEU A 17 -1.71 19.36 -6.68
CA LEU A 17 -3.09 18.95 -6.93
C LEU A 17 -4.01 20.15 -6.78
N GLU A 18 -4.47 20.73 -7.88
CA GLU A 18 -5.73 21.46 -7.91
C GLU A 18 -6.78 20.60 -8.63
N GLY A 19 -7.76 20.11 -7.88
CA GLY A 19 -8.89 19.38 -8.42
C GLY A 19 -9.71 18.67 -7.35
N ASN A 20 -10.89 19.20 -7.05
CA ASN A 20 -11.92 18.52 -6.26
C ASN A 20 -12.34 17.24 -6.98
N PHE A 21 -11.84 16.08 -6.58
CA PHE A 21 -12.42 14.80 -6.95
C PHE A 21 -13.66 14.56 -6.08
N MET A 22 -14.84 14.86 -6.61
CA MET A 22 -16.08 14.35 -6.05
C MET A 22 -16.10 12.83 -6.18
N PHE A 23 -16.17 12.17 -5.03
CA PHE A 23 -16.48 10.75 -4.96
C PHE A 23 -17.99 10.62 -5.27
N ASP A 24 -18.34 10.05 -6.43
CA ASP A 24 -19.71 9.65 -6.77
C ASP A 24 -19.95 8.23 -6.21
N PRO A 25 -20.77 8.06 -5.16
CA PRO A 25 -21.10 6.74 -4.64
C PRO A 25 -22.12 6.08 -5.58
N ARG A 26 -21.66 5.52 -6.70
CA ARG A 26 -22.53 4.65 -7.49
C ARG A 26 -22.81 3.37 -6.72
N PRO A 27 -24.06 2.84 -6.84
CA PRO A 27 -24.42 1.59 -6.16
C PRO A 27 -23.46 0.50 -6.57
N THR A 28 -23.07 -0.30 -5.59
CA THR A 28 -22.14 -1.42 -5.69
C THR A 28 -22.49 -2.29 -6.87
N ASP A 29 -21.81 -2.09 -7.99
CA ASP A 29 -21.71 -3.13 -9.01
C ASP A 29 -21.17 -4.38 -8.31
N VAL A 30 -21.92 -5.46 -8.40
CA VAL A 30 -21.44 -6.78 -7.99
C VAL A 30 -20.20 -7.03 -8.84
N ASN A 31 -19.02 -6.78 -8.29
CA ASN A 31 -17.76 -7.10 -8.95
C ASN A 31 -17.74 -8.61 -9.15
N LEU A 32 -18.18 -9.05 -10.32
CA LEU A 32 -18.08 -10.45 -10.76
C LEU A 32 -16.58 -10.76 -10.87
N VAL A 33 -16.03 -11.36 -9.83
CA VAL A 33 -14.65 -11.85 -9.87
C VAL A 33 -14.62 -13.06 -10.79
N PRO A 34 -13.84 -13.02 -11.90
CA PRO A 34 -13.78 -14.13 -12.84
C PRO A 34 -13.27 -15.41 -12.18
N THR A 35 -13.88 -16.53 -12.57
CA THR A 35 -13.46 -17.86 -12.15
C THR A 35 -12.53 -18.46 -13.19
N VAL A 36 -11.41 -19.03 -12.75
CA VAL A 36 -10.43 -19.76 -13.56
C VAL A 36 -10.50 -21.23 -13.20
N ILE A 37 -10.57 -22.09 -14.23
CA ILE A 37 -10.56 -23.54 -14.06
C ILE A 37 -9.15 -24.06 -14.33
N GLU A 38 -8.55 -24.71 -13.33
CA GLU A 38 -7.25 -25.37 -13.42
C GLU A 38 -7.47 -26.88 -13.55
N GLN A 39 -6.93 -27.48 -14.61
CA GLN A 39 -6.92 -28.93 -14.76
C GLN A 39 -5.72 -29.52 -14.04
N THR A 40 -5.96 -30.45 -13.14
CA THR A 40 -4.93 -31.18 -12.41
C THR A 40 -5.07 -32.68 -12.64
N SER A 41 -4.06 -33.46 -12.30
CA SER A 41 -4.12 -34.93 -12.34
C SER A 41 -5.23 -35.53 -11.44
N ARG A 42 -5.81 -34.72 -10.53
CA ARG A 42 -6.89 -35.11 -9.60
C ARG A 42 -8.26 -34.55 -10.00
N GLY A 43 -8.38 -33.96 -11.20
CA GLY A 43 -9.60 -33.35 -11.71
C GLY A 43 -9.52 -31.82 -11.82
N GLU A 44 -10.64 -31.23 -12.17
CA GLU A 44 -10.78 -29.79 -12.33
C GLU A 44 -10.98 -29.10 -10.98
N ARG A 45 -10.33 -27.94 -10.80
CA ARG A 45 -10.53 -27.06 -9.65
C ARG A 45 -10.83 -25.65 -10.12
N ALA A 46 -11.90 -25.08 -9.62
CA ALA A 46 -12.28 -23.70 -9.86
C ALA A 46 -11.68 -22.79 -8.77
N PHE A 47 -11.09 -21.67 -9.18
CA PHE A 47 -10.58 -20.62 -8.30
C PHE A 47 -11.10 -19.28 -8.81
N ASP A 48 -11.41 -18.33 -7.92
CA ASP A 48 -11.46 -16.96 -8.37
C ASP A 48 -10.05 -16.48 -8.76
N ILE A 49 -9.99 -15.44 -9.60
CA ILE A 49 -8.71 -14.98 -10.16
C ILE A 49 -7.72 -14.55 -9.07
N PHE A 50 -8.16 -13.92 -7.98
CA PHE A 50 -7.27 -13.47 -6.92
C PHE A 50 -6.73 -14.65 -6.11
N SER A 51 -7.58 -15.63 -5.78
CA SER A 51 -7.14 -16.89 -5.15
C SER A 51 -6.15 -17.65 -6.02
N ARG A 52 -6.34 -17.63 -7.36
CA ARG A 52 -5.40 -18.27 -8.28
C ARG A 52 -4.05 -17.54 -8.30
N LEU A 53 -4.08 -16.20 -8.31
CA LEU A 53 -2.86 -15.39 -8.27
C LEU A 53 -2.14 -15.47 -6.92
N LEU A 54 -2.87 -15.63 -5.82
CA LEU A 54 -2.28 -15.87 -4.50
C LEU A 54 -1.44 -17.15 -4.46
N LYS A 55 -1.79 -18.20 -5.19
CA LYS A 55 -0.94 -19.39 -5.35
C LYS A 55 0.40 -19.08 -6.01
N GLU A 56 0.45 -18.04 -6.84
CA GLU A 56 1.70 -17.51 -7.42
C GLU A 56 2.37 -16.47 -6.51
N ARG A 57 1.91 -16.38 -5.26
CA ARG A 57 2.41 -15.45 -4.22
C ARG A 57 2.21 -13.96 -4.57
N LEU A 58 1.14 -13.65 -5.31
CA LEU A 58 0.77 -12.30 -5.68
C LEU A 58 -0.41 -11.82 -4.83
N ILE A 59 -0.24 -10.69 -4.16
CA ILE A 59 -1.25 -10.00 -3.35
C ILE A 59 -1.60 -8.69 -4.05
N PHE A 60 -2.89 -8.36 -4.09
CA PHE A 60 -3.40 -7.13 -4.67
C PHE A 60 -3.95 -6.23 -3.58
N ILE A 61 -3.47 -4.98 -3.54
CA ILE A 61 -4.03 -3.89 -2.74
C ILE A 61 -4.70 -2.92 -3.71
N THR A 62 -6.01 -3.08 -3.86
CA THR A 62 -6.82 -2.28 -4.78
C THR A 62 -7.91 -1.51 -4.02
N GLY A 63 -8.09 -0.22 -4.41
CA GLY A 63 -9.05 0.65 -3.73
C GLY A 63 -8.56 1.19 -2.38
N PRO A 64 -9.48 1.71 -1.54
CA PRO A 64 -9.14 2.26 -0.23
C PRO A 64 -8.57 1.22 0.73
N ILE A 65 -7.61 1.64 1.55
CA ILE A 65 -7.02 0.82 2.62
C ILE A 65 -7.83 1.06 3.91
N ASP A 66 -8.66 0.09 4.24
CA ASP A 66 -9.48 0.02 5.45
C ASP A 66 -9.11 -1.20 6.30
N ASP A 67 -9.80 -1.40 7.42
CA ASP A 67 -9.54 -2.51 8.34
C ASP A 67 -9.81 -3.87 7.70
N THR A 68 -10.79 -3.95 6.79
CA THR A 68 -11.10 -5.19 6.05
C THR A 68 -9.97 -5.55 5.09
N THR A 69 -9.54 -4.58 4.30
CA THR A 69 -8.40 -4.72 3.38
C THR A 69 -7.13 -5.10 4.15
N ALA A 70 -6.86 -4.41 5.27
CA ALA A 70 -5.69 -4.69 6.10
C ALA A 70 -5.70 -6.11 6.65
N SER A 71 -6.83 -6.56 7.20
CA SER A 71 -7.00 -7.91 7.75
C SER A 71 -6.75 -8.97 6.69
N LEU A 72 -7.30 -8.80 5.48
CA LEU A 72 -7.13 -9.74 4.38
C LEU A 72 -5.66 -9.80 3.91
N VAL A 73 -5.02 -8.65 3.73
CA VAL A 73 -3.62 -8.59 3.28
C VAL A 73 -2.68 -9.19 4.33
N CYS A 74 -2.87 -8.86 5.61
CA CYS A 74 -2.08 -9.44 6.71
C CYS A 74 -2.24 -10.96 6.76
N ALA A 75 -3.47 -11.47 6.64
CA ALA A 75 -3.72 -12.92 6.62
C ALA A 75 -3.04 -13.61 5.43
N GLN A 76 -3.07 -13.00 4.23
CA GLN A 76 -2.41 -13.52 3.03
C GLN A 76 -0.87 -13.53 3.20
N LEU A 77 -0.29 -12.49 3.77
CA LEU A 77 1.15 -12.41 4.05
C LEU A 77 1.59 -13.53 5.01
N LEU A 78 0.88 -13.71 6.12
CA LEU A 78 1.17 -14.75 7.11
C LEU A 78 0.96 -16.16 6.53
N PHE A 79 -0.07 -16.36 5.73
CA PHE A 79 -0.32 -17.62 5.04
C PHE A 79 0.84 -17.97 4.09
N LEU A 80 1.26 -17.03 3.25
CA LEU A 80 2.36 -17.25 2.31
C LEU A 80 3.70 -17.48 3.02
N GLU A 81 3.95 -16.82 4.15
CA GLU A 81 5.12 -17.11 4.98
C GLU A 81 5.09 -18.52 5.52
N SER A 82 3.93 -18.97 6.03
CA SER A 82 3.78 -20.32 6.59
C SER A 82 4.03 -21.42 5.54
N GLU A 83 3.68 -21.16 4.27
CA GLU A 83 3.95 -22.09 3.17
C GLU A 83 5.44 -22.16 2.81
N ASN A 84 6.08 -21.01 2.64
CA ASN A 84 7.51 -20.94 2.31
C ASN A 84 8.11 -19.57 2.62
N PRO A 85 8.85 -19.43 3.74
CA PRO A 85 9.42 -18.14 4.16
C PRO A 85 10.62 -17.67 3.31
N LYS A 86 11.11 -18.49 2.36
CA LYS A 86 12.25 -18.15 1.50
C LYS A 86 11.85 -17.67 0.11
N LYS A 87 10.59 -17.80 -0.25
CA LYS A 87 10.08 -17.36 -1.56
C LYS A 87 9.53 -15.96 -1.47
N ASP A 88 9.78 -15.18 -2.51
CA ASP A 88 9.30 -13.80 -2.63
C ASP A 88 7.79 -13.71 -2.63
N ILE A 89 7.28 -12.59 -2.12
CA ILE A 89 5.87 -12.19 -2.22
C ILE A 89 5.80 -10.91 -3.06
N GLY A 90 4.95 -10.91 -4.09
CA GLY A 90 4.67 -9.74 -4.91
C GLY A 90 3.42 -9.01 -4.41
N ILE A 91 3.54 -7.70 -4.13
CA ILE A 91 2.40 -6.86 -3.76
C ILE A 91 2.14 -5.85 -4.87
N TYR A 92 0.98 -5.94 -5.51
CA TYR A 92 0.54 -5.08 -6.59
C TYR A 92 -0.43 -4.04 -6.04
N ILE A 93 -0.10 -2.76 -6.21
CA ILE A 93 -0.77 -1.65 -5.55
C ILE A 93 -1.46 -0.76 -6.59
N ASN A 94 -2.78 -0.60 -6.42
CA ASN A 94 -3.60 0.40 -7.11
C ASN A 94 -4.57 1.02 -6.08
N SER A 95 -4.05 1.93 -5.24
CA SER A 95 -4.76 2.44 -4.08
C SER A 95 -4.62 3.95 -3.93
N PRO A 96 -5.71 4.65 -3.59
CA PRO A 96 -5.66 6.06 -3.19
C PRO A 96 -5.11 6.25 -1.76
N GLY A 97 -4.76 5.18 -1.03
CA GLY A 97 -4.47 5.19 0.39
C GLY A 97 -5.71 4.89 1.25
N GLY A 98 -5.72 5.36 2.50
CA GLY A 98 -6.82 5.11 3.43
C GLY A 98 -6.42 5.33 4.87
N TYR A 99 -6.99 4.55 5.80
CA TYR A 99 -6.72 4.70 7.23
C TYR A 99 -5.27 4.39 7.58
N VAL A 100 -4.65 5.30 8.35
CA VAL A 100 -3.24 5.17 8.75
C VAL A 100 -3.01 3.90 9.55
N THR A 101 -3.91 3.59 10.50
CA THR A 101 -3.81 2.39 11.35
C THR A 101 -3.90 1.10 10.53
N ALA A 102 -4.82 1.03 9.57
CA ALA A 102 -4.95 -0.09 8.64
C ALA A 102 -3.69 -0.27 7.77
N GLY A 103 -3.16 0.82 7.24
CA GLY A 103 -1.92 0.79 6.47
C GLY A 103 -0.70 0.40 7.30
N LEU A 104 -0.60 0.85 8.56
CA LEU A 104 0.47 0.46 9.47
C LEU A 104 0.39 -1.02 9.85
N ALA A 105 -0.81 -1.60 9.99
CA ALA A 105 -0.97 -3.03 10.23
C ALA A 105 -0.39 -3.87 9.07
N ILE A 106 -0.65 -3.46 7.83
CA ILE A 106 -0.03 -4.10 6.65
C ILE A 106 1.48 -3.91 6.67
N TYR A 107 1.94 -2.67 6.89
CA TYR A 107 3.36 -2.33 6.94
C TYR A 107 4.12 -3.18 7.97
N ASP A 108 3.63 -3.23 9.19
CA ASP A 108 4.26 -3.98 10.27
C ASP A 108 4.28 -5.48 9.96
N THR A 109 3.22 -6.02 9.35
CA THR A 109 3.18 -7.41 8.89
C THR A 109 4.20 -7.68 7.79
N MET A 110 4.37 -6.76 6.81
CA MET A 110 5.41 -6.84 5.79
C MET A 110 6.83 -6.88 6.40
N GLN A 111 7.05 -6.10 7.48
CA GLN A 111 8.35 -6.08 8.16
C GLN A 111 8.57 -7.27 9.09
N TYR A 112 7.48 -7.90 9.58
CA TYR A 112 7.52 -9.02 10.52
C TYR A 112 7.86 -10.34 9.83
N ILE A 113 7.30 -10.59 8.64
CA ILE A 113 7.53 -11.83 7.90
C ILE A 113 8.95 -11.91 7.33
N ARG A 114 9.44 -13.13 7.13
CA ARG A 114 10.80 -13.40 6.61
C ARG A 114 10.88 -13.48 5.10
N CYS A 115 9.75 -13.52 4.41
CA CYS A 115 9.72 -13.54 2.96
C CYS A 115 10.24 -12.23 2.39
N PRO A 116 11.10 -12.25 1.35
CA PRO A 116 11.38 -11.05 0.57
C PRO A 116 10.10 -10.50 -0.07
N ILE A 117 9.97 -9.16 -0.07
CA ILE A 117 8.78 -8.50 -0.61
C ILE A 117 9.14 -7.61 -1.78
N SER A 118 8.52 -7.87 -2.92
CA SER A 118 8.52 -6.97 -4.06
C SER A 118 7.22 -6.18 -4.13
N THR A 119 7.30 -4.90 -4.52
CA THR A 119 6.13 -4.04 -4.67
C THR A 119 6.08 -3.43 -6.07
N LEU A 120 4.87 -3.38 -6.64
CA LEU A 120 4.62 -2.81 -7.96
C LEU A 120 3.43 -1.86 -7.93
N CYS A 121 3.63 -0.60 -8.29
CA CYS A 121 2.53 0.33 -8.52
C CYS A 121 1.92 0.10 -9.91
N ILE A 122 0.63 -0.23 -9.95
CA ILE A 122 -0.22 -0.30 -11.13
C ILE A 122 -1.34 0.75 -11.00
N GLY A 123 -1.36 1.74 -11.89
CA GLY A 123 -2.33 2.83 -11.81
C GLY A 123 -1.91 3.88 -10.80
N GLN A 124 -2.18 3.68 -9.51
CA GLN A 124 -1.75 4.66 -8.50
C GLN A 124 -1.34 4.02 -7.17
N ALA A 125 -0.41 4.71 -6.49
CA ALA A 125 -0.08 4.46 -5.09
C ALA A 125 -0.02 5.81 -4.36
N ALA A 126 -1.11 6.15 -3.66
CA ALA A 126 -1.23 7.43 -2.99
C ALA A 126 -1.29 7.26 -1.47
N SER A 127 -0.77 8.26 -0.72
CA SER A 127 -0.84 8.27 0.75
C SER A 127 -0.31 6.96 1.36
N MET A 128 -1.11 6.25 2.17
CA MET A 128 -0.71 4.94 2.73
C MET A 128 -0.33 3.92 1.64
N GLY A 129 -0.92 3.99 0.44
CA GLY A 129 -0.51 3.16 -0.69
C GLY A 129 0.93 3.42 -1.13
N SER A 130 1.39 4.68 -1.10
CA SER A 130 2.77 5.03 -1.42
C SER A 130 3.75 4.59 -0.33
N LEU A 131 3.33 4.59 0.93
CA LEU A 131 4.13 4.07 2.04
C LEU A 131 4.34 2.56 1.91
N LEU A 132 3.28 1.80 1.59
CA LEU A 132 3.38 0.36 1.36
C LEU A 132 4.23 0.04 0.12
N LEU A 133 4.15 0.86 -0.93
CA LEU A 133 5.03 0.73 -2.09
C LEU A 133 6.50 0.92 -1.70
N ALA A 134 6.80 1.93 -0.88
CA ALA A 134 8.15 2.20 -0.38
C ALA A 134 8.66 1.11 0.57
N ALA A 135 7.76 0.37 1.22
CA ALA A 135 8.08 -0.67 2.20
C ALA A 135 8.57 -2.00 1.59
N GLY A 136 8.49 -2.19 0.27
CA GLY A 136 9.13 -3.30 -0.41
C GLY A 136 10.65 -3.29 -0.26
N ASP A 137 11.28 -4.43 -0.48
CA ASP A 137 12.72 -4.57 -0.35
C ASP A 137 13.50 -3.66 -1.30
N LYS A 138 14.67 -3.24 -0.87
CA LYS A 138 15.54 -2.38 -1.67
C LYS A 138 15.90 -3.06 -2.99
N GLY A 139 15.58 -2.38 -4.11
CA GLY A 139 15.78 -2.92 -5.45
C GLY A 139 14.56 -3.66 -6.04
N ASN A 140 13.58 -4.02 -5.21
CA ASN A 140 12.37 -4.75 -5.61
C ASN A 140 11.11 -3.87 -5.59
N ARG A 141 11.27 -2.55 -5.73
CA ARG A 141 10.19 -1.56 -5.77
C ARG A 141 10.09 -0.98 -7.16
N SER A 142 8.93 -1.10 -7.78
CA SER A 142 8.72 -0.74 -9.18
C SER A 142 7.39 -0.03 -9.39
N ALA A 143 7.30 0.69 -10.49
CA ALA A 143 6.06 1.29 -10.97
C ALA A 143 5.93 1.09 -12.48
N LEU A 144 4.73 0.92 -12.98
CA LEU A 144 4.47 0.92 -14.42
C LEU A 144 4.65 2.34 -14.98
N PRO A 145 4.99 2.49 -16.27
CA PRO A 145 5.36 3.79 -16.86
C PRO A 145 4.30 4.89 -16.71
N ASN A 146 3.02 4.53 -16.65
CA ASN A 146 1.91 5.48 -16.52
C ASN A 146 1.32 5.48 -15.10
N ALA A 147 1.97 4.82 -14.13
CA ALA A 147 1.51 4.81 -12.76
C ALA A 147 1.82 6.15 -12.08
N ARG A 148 0.93 6.53 -11.18
CA ARG A 148 1.05 7.74 -10.36
C ARG A 148 1.39 7.38 -8.93
N ILE A 149 2.41 8.03 -8.37
CA ILE A 149 2.76 7.92 -6.95
C ILE A 149 2.54 9.29 -6.31
N MET A 150 1.79 9.33 -5.20
CA MET A 150 1.52 10.57 -4.47
C MET A 150 1.81 10.38 -2.99
N VAL A 151 2.62 11.28 -2.45
CA VAL A 151 2.95 11.36 -1.03
C VAL A 151 2.37 12.64 -0.44
N HIS A 152 1.86 12.56 0.77
CA HIS A 152 1.44 13.72 1.57
C HIS A 152 1.46 13.38 3.06
N GLN A 153 1.47 14.43 3.91
CA GLN A 153 1.36 14.25 5.35
C GLN A 153 -0.02 13.69 5.74
N PRO A 154 -0.14 13.01 6.91
CA PRO A 154 -1.43 12.56 7.40
C PRO A 154 -2.36 13.75 7.64
N SER A 155 -3.63 13.58 7.26
CA SER A 155 -4.69 14.54 7.53
C SER A 155 -5.67 13.95 8.54
N GLY A 156 -6.18 14.78 9.43
CA GLY A 156 -7.18 14.39 10.41
C GLY A 156 -7.92 15.61 10.93
N GLY A 157 -9.05 15.37 11.58
CA GLY A 157 -9.83 16.41 12.24
C GLY A 157 -10.56 15.83 13.44
N TYR A 158 -10.75 16.65 14.48
CA TYR A 158 -11.44 16.26 15.70
C TYR A 158 -12.37 17.36 16.18
N ARG A 159 -13.50 16.98 16.77
CA ARG A 159 -14.46 17.89 17.43
C ARG A 159 -14.67 17.38 18.86
N GLY A 160 -14.40 18.22 19.84
CA GLY A 160 -14.54 17.84 21.23
C GLY A 160 -14.21 19.00 22.17
N VAL A 161 -14.01 18.73 23.45
CA VAL A 161 -13.53 19.71 24.42
C VAL A 161 -12.05 20.01 24.18
N ALA A 162 -11.57 21.17 24.64
CA ALA A 162 -10.24 21.69 24.34
C ALA A 162 -9.11 20.65 24.63
N THR A 163 -9.18 19.99 25.78
CA THR A 163 -8.20 18.98 26.20
C THR A 163 -8.13 17.76 25.26
N ASP A 164 -9.29 17.35 24.71
CA ASP A 164 -9.33 16.21 23.78
C ASP A 164 -8.82 16.63 22.40
N ILE A 165 -9.07 17.88 21.98
CA ILE A 165 -8.52 18.46 20.74
C ILE A 165 -6.98 18.49 20.83
N GLU A 166 -6.42 18.94 21.97
CA GLU A 166 -4.98 19.00 22.20
C GLU A 166 -4.34 17.60 22.10
N ARG A 167 -4.88 16.61 22.82
CA ARG A 167 -4.39 15.23 22.79
C ARG A 167 -4.44 14.62 21.39
N HIS A 168 -5.51 14.89 20.66
CA HIS A 168 -5.67 14.38 19.29
C HIS A 168 -4.68 15.04 18.33
N ALA A 169 -4.40 16.33 18.51
CA ALA A 169 -3.38 17.02 17.74
C ALA A 169 -1.97 16.46 18.01
N GLU A 170 -1.63 16.15 19.26
CA GLU A 170 -0.38 15.48 19.62
C GLU A 170 -0.27 14.10 18.95
N GLU A 171 -1.35 13.29 18.97
CA GLU A 171 -1.37 11.99 18.31
C GLU A 171 -1.12 12.09 16.79
N ILE A 172 -1.75 13.06 16.12
CA ILE A 172 -1.53 13.31 14.69
C ILE A 172 -0.07 13.69 14.41
N LEU A 173 0.54 14.52 15.25
CA LEU A 173 1.95 14.91 15.11
C LEU A 173 2.90 13.71 15.32
N ASP A 174 2.60 12.84 16.27
CA ASP A 174 3.36 11.62 16.49
C ASP A 174 3.22 10.65 15.32
N LEU A 175 2.02 10.49 14.77
CA LEU A 175 1.80 9.71 13.55
C LEU A 175 2.58 10.29 12.36
N LYS A 176 2.54 11.62 12.16
CA LYS A 176 3.34 12.29 11.12
C LYS A 176 4.80 11.93 11.24
N LYS A 177 5.38 12.07 12.43
CA LYS A 177 6.78 11.76 12.71
C LYS A 177 7.10 10.27 12.43
N ARG A 178 6.21 9.37 12.83
CA ARG A 178 6.37 7.92 12.59
C ARG A 178 6.37 7.60 11.09
N LEU A 179 5.42 8.14 10.32
CA LEU A 179 5.33 7.92 8.87
C LEU A 179 6.55 8.50 8.14
N ASN A 180 7.00 9.70 8.52
CA ASN A 180 8.22 10.31 7.98
C ASN A 180 9.43 9.40 8.20
N ASN A 181 9.60 8.85 9.40
CA ASN A 181 10.71 7.93 9.71
C ASN A 181 10.65 6.63 8.90
N ILE A 182 9.45 6.13 8.59
CA ILE A 182 9.29 4.98 7.70
C ILE A 182 9.81 5.32 6.29
N TYR A 183 9.44 6.49 5.75
CA TYR A 183 9.99 6.92 4.46
C TYR A 183 11.51 7.12 4.51
N VAL A 184 12.06 7.75 5.56
CA VAL A 184 13.52 7.87 5.77
C VAL A 184 14.18 6.49 5.69
N LYS A 185 13.67 5.51 6.46
CA LYS A 185 14.19 4.13 6.50
C LYS A 185 14.24 3.50 5.11
N HIS A 186 13.16 3.61 4.35
CA HIS A 186 13.03 2.89 3.08
C HIS A 186 13.62 3.62 1.87
N THR A 187 13.69 4.96 1.91
CA THR A 187 14.21 5.76 0.79
C THR A 187 15.67 6.12 0.94
N GLY A 188 16.18 6.14 2.18
CA GLY A 188 17.53 6.61 2.49
C GLY A 188 17.69 8.13 2.40
N GLN A 189 16.58 8.88 2.24
CA GLN A 189 16.58 10.34 2.30
C GLN A 189 16.64 10.81 3.76
N ASP A 190 17.16 12.02 3.99
CA ASP A 190 17.12 12.64 5.32
C ASP A 190 15.70 13.07 5.70
N TYR A 191 15.48 13.25 7.02
CA TYR A 191 14.17 13.58 7.57
C TYR A 191 13.61 14.91 7.05
N ASP A 192 14.45 15.95 6.97
CA ASP A 192 14.03 17.29 6.54
C ASP A 192 13.58 17.28 5.07
N THR A 193 14.25 16.50 4.24
CA THR A 193 13.87 16.28 2.84
C THR A 193 12.52 15.57 2.74
N ILE A 194 12.31 14.51 3.52
CA ILE A 194 11.04 13.78 3.56
C ILE A 194 9.93 14.70 4.07
N GLU A 195 10.14 15.41 5.18
CA GLU A 195 9.13 16.29 5.74
C GLU A 195 8.67 17.37 4.75
N LYS A 196 9.62 18.04 4.07
CA LYS A 196 9.30 19.03 3.02
C LYS A 196 8.51 18.45 1.86
N LYS A 197 8.83 17.21 1.44
CA LYS A 197 8.14 16.55 0.30
C LYS A 197 6.75 16.05 0.66
N LEU A 198 6.50 15.75 1.93
CA LEU A 198 5.20 15.29 2.43
C LEU A 198 4.30 16.46 2.84
N ASP A 199 4.83 17.68 3.01
CA ASP A 199 4.06 18.81 3.52
C ASP A 199 2.97 19.28 2.52
N ARG A 200 3.19 19.16 1.22
CA ARG A 200 2.20 19.50 0.16
C ARG A 200 2.44 18.72 -1.13
#